data_832897f612f825d9bbffefe8ce7a1c24
#
_entry.id   832897f612f825d9bbffefe8ce7a1c24
#
_cell.length_a   1.000
_cell.length_b   1.000
_cell.length_c   1.000
_cell.angle_alpha   90.00
_cell.angle_beta   90.00
_cell.angle_gamma   90.00
#
_symmetry.space_group_name_H-M   'P 1'
#
loop_
_entity.id
_entity.type
_entity.pdbx_description
1 polymer ?
#
loop_
_entity_poly.entity_id
_entity_poly.type
_entity_poly.pdbx_seq_one_letter_code
_entity_poly.pdbx_strand_id
1 'polypeptide(L)'
;MSQFSVDLCHENALRSRKPLLAFDESAPYEPWRDAVKEKLTELLGDMPERVPLNLQIEWEKEHDTFIEKRFTFDSEADTTVPCHLWVPKNAKKPCPVIICLQGHSNGMHVSMGRTLYENDVTGGDRDFAVQIVKEGYAALVLEQRAFGERYTEKSLVSNDAPELRKIQMQTRTSCFYPSLNALLLGRTMIGERVWDISRAIDAIAEFPELDYDRVACMGNSGGGTATYYAACMDERIKIAIPSCAICTFIESIGIIRHCNCNYIPNIAKYLDMGELAACVAPRKLIMVSGEQDNGFFIKGARDAYAVIEKVYEKAGCPDNCKLIVGPLGHRFYADLTWPVFAQMSGWKE
;
A
#
# COMPACT_ATOMS: atom_id res chain seq x y z
N MET A 1 18.53 -20.82 32.30
CA MET A 1 19.32 -20.84 31.06
C MET A 1 19.61 -19.41 30.69
N SER A 2 20.87 -19.07 30.45
CA SER A 2 21.22 -17.73 29.96
C SER A 2 20.71 -17.58 28.53
N GLN A 3 20.01 -16.48 28.26
CA GLN A 3 19.42 -16.19 26.96
C GLN A 3 20.32 -15.17 26.24
N PHE A 4 21.02 -15.64 25.23
CA PHE A 4 21.95 -14.79 24.46
C PHE A 4 21.29 -14.11 23.24
N SER A 5 20.06 -14.51 22.89
CA SER A 5 19.35 -13.94 21.75
C SER A 5 18.67 -12.63 22.12
N VAL A 6 18.97 -11.57 21.39
CA VAL A 6 18.27 -10.26 21.50
C VAL A 6 16.86 -10.34 20.91
N ASP A 7 16.60 -11.28 19.99
CA ASP A 7 15.29 -11.45 19.33
C ASP A 7 14.20 -11.77 20.35
N LEU A 8 14.51 -12.68 21.31
CA LEU A 8 13.57 -13.03 22.38
C LEU A 8 13.24 -11.85 23.29
N CYS A 9 14.23 -10.98 23.56
CA CYS A 9 14.00 -9.75 24.33
C CYS A 9 13.05 -8.83 23.58
N HIS A 10 13.25 -8.61 22.29
CA HIS A 10 12.39 -7.76 21.45
C HIS A 10 10.99 -8.36 21.32
N GLU A 11 10.87 -9.67 21.10
CA GLU A 11 9.58 -10.36 21.02
C GLU A 11 8.79 -10.19 22.32
N ASN A 12 9.41 -10.45 23.48
CA ASN A 12 8.77 -10.30 24.78
C ASN A 12 8.34 -8.83 25.02
N ALA A 13 9.16 -7.87 24.62
CA ALA A 13 8.82 -6.46 24.72
C ALA A 13 7.61 -6.08 23.85
N LEU A 14 7.51 -6.61 22.63
CA LEU A 14 6.37 -6.41 21.75
C LEU A 14 5.10 -7.06 22.32
N ARG A 15 5.18 -8.30 22.81
CA ARG A 15 4.04 -9.04 23.38
C ARG A 15 3.47 -8.37 24.65
N SER A 16 4.33 -7.82 25.50
CA SER A 16 3.92 -7.21 26.76
C SER A 16 3.49 -5.76 26.62
N ARG A 17 3.75 -5.11 25.50
CA ARG A 17 3.49 -3.69 25.31
C ARG A 17 2.01 -3.43 25.03
N LYS A 18 1.44 -2.48 25.77
CA LYS A 18 0.16 -1.85 25.42
C LYS A 18 0.47 -0.55 24.67
N PRO A 19 -0.01 -0.36 23.43
CA PRO A 19 0.19 0.89 22.71
C PRO A 19 -0.39 2.10 23.47
N LEU A 20 0.28 3.24 23.41
CA LEU A 20 -0.15 4.45 24.13
C LEU A 20 -1.44 5.06 23.56
N LEU A 21 -1.73 4.81 22.28
CA LEU A 21 -2.94 5.24 21.59
C LEU A 21 -3.85 4.05 21.25
N ALA A 22 -3.73 2.93 22.00
CA ALA A 22 -4.68 1.84 21.88
C ALA A 22 -6.11 2.37 22.01
N PHE A 23 -7.01 1.88 21.15
CA PHE A 23 -8.38 2.36 21.15
C PHE A 23 -9.10 2.03 22.47
N ASP A 24 -9.70 3.05 23.05
CA ASP A 24 -10.53 2.96 24.24
C ASP A 24 -11.99 3.28 23.87
N GLU A 25 -12.87 2.31 24.00
CA GLU A 25 -14.30 2.45 23.66
C GLU A 25 -15.03 3.52 24.49
N SER A 26 -14.48 3.89 25.64
CA SER A 26 -15.02 4.98 26.46
C SER A 26 -14.67 6.38 25.93
N ALA A 27 -13.61 6.47 25.10
CA ALA A 27 -13.16 7.75 24.54
C ALA A 27 -14.01 8.14 23.31
N PRO A 28 -14.17 9.45 23.04
CA PRO A 28 -14.80 9.91 21.80
C PRO A 28 -13.91 9.59 20.59
N TYR A 29 -14.56 9.19 19.48
CA TYR A 29 -13.85 8.72 18.28
C TYR A 29 -12.98 9.79 17.62
N GLU A 30 -13.53 10.98 17.36
CA GLU A 30 -12.85 12.03 16.59
C GLU A 30 -11.54 12.49 17.26
N PRO A 31 -11.50 12.82 18.55
CA PRO A 31 -10.26 13.19 19.23
C PRO A 31 -9.22 12.07 19.23
N TRP A 32 -9.65 10.81 19.37
CA TRP A 32 -8.75 9.67 19.30
C TRP A 32 -8.16 9.52 17.89
N ARG A 33 -9.00 9.57 16.85
CA ARG A 33 -8.55 9.52 15.46
C ARG A 33 -7.55 10.62 15.14
N ASP A 34 -7.84 11.85 15.55
CA ASP A 34 -6.98 13.00 15.29
C ASP A 34 -5.62 12.85 16.00
N ALA A 35 -5.60 12.34 17.23
CA ALA A 35 -4.35 12.00 17.94
C ALA A 35 -3.56 10.88 17.24
N VAL A 36 -4.23 9.86 16.70
CA VAL A 36 -3.59 8.80 15.91
C VAL A 36 -2.99 9.39 14.63
N LYS A 37 -3.73 10.23 13.89
CA LYS A 37 -3.24 10.87 12.65
C LYS A 37 -2.05 11.79 12.92
N GLU A 38 -2.12 12.61 13.97
CA GLU A 38 -1.02 13.48 14.37
C GLU A 38 0.24 12.66 14.69
N LYS A 39 0.08 11.61 15.51
CA LYS A 39 1.21 10.74 15.86
C LYS A 39 1.74 9.97 14.65
N LEU A 40 0.87 9.50 13.77
CA LEU A 40 1.30 8.84 12.54
C LEU A 40 2.09 9.79 11.64
N THR A 41 1.66 11.04 11.51
CA THR A 41 2.39 12.07 10.76
C THR A 41 3.81 12.25 11.31
N GLU A 42 3.95 12.39 12.63
CA GLU A 42 5.24 12.47 13.30
C GLU A 42 6.12 11.25 13.02
N LEU A 43 5.55 10.04 13.12
CA LEU A 43 6.29 8.78 12.99
C LEU A 43 6.68 8.45 11.54
N LEU A 44 5.90 8.88 10.57
CA LEU A 44 6.26 8.75 9.15
C LEU A 44 7.46 9.62 8.77
N GLY A 45 7.73 10.66 9.56
CA GLY A 45 8.84 11.57 9.39
C GLY A 45 8.55 12.72 8.45
N ASP A 46 9.59 13.48 8.10
CA ASP A 46 9.47 14.67 7.27
C ASP A 46 8.98 14.30 5.87
N MET A 47 7.86 14.91 5.46
CA MET A 47 7.35 14.75 4.11
C MET A 47 8.14 15.65 3.14
N PRO A 48 8.35 15.19 1.89
CA PRO A 48 8.99 16.01 0.87
C PRO A 48 8.24 17.32 0.60
N GLU A 49 8.94 18.32 0.10
CA GLU A 49 8.30 19.53 -0.41
C GLU A 49 7.49 19.24 -1.68
N ARG A 50 6.34 19.91 -1.80
CA ARG A 50 5.50 19.80 -2.98
C ARG A 50 6.11 20.58 -4.14
N VAL A 51 6.37 19.88 -5.24
CA VAL A 51 6.86 20.46 -6.50
C VAL A 51 5.76 20.42 -7.58
N PRO A 52 5.85 21.17 -8.67
CA PRO A 52 5.00 20.98 -9.85
C PRO A 52 5.05 19.50 -10.31
N LEU A 53 3.92 18.99 -10.78
CA LEU A 53 3.87 17.57 -11.23
C LEU A 53 4.72 17.31 -12.47
N ASN A 54 4.92 18.31 -13.34
CA ASN A 54 5.64 18.14 -14.60
C ASN A 54 5.21 16.88 -15.36
N LEU A 55 3.89 16.59 -15.34
CA LEU A 55 3.33 15.36 -15.91
C LEU A 55 3.67 15.25 -17.39
N GLN A 56 4.22 14.12 -17.79
CA GLN A 56 4.61 13.80 -19.15
C GLN A 56 3.96 12.50 -19.61
N ILE A 57 3.13 12.54 -20.65
CA ILE A 57 2.64 11.33 -21.30
C ILE A 57 3.72 10.87 -22.27
N GLU A 58 4.33 9.71 -22.00
CA GLU A 58 5.40 9.16 -22.84
C GLU A 58 4.82 8.53 -24.12
N TRP A 59 3.70 7.80 -23.97
CA TRP A 59 2.97 7.18 -25.08
C TRP A 59 1.55 6.77 -24.65
N GLU A 60 0.70 6.58 -25.65
CA GLU A 60 -0.63 6.01 -25.52
C GLU A 60 -0.78 4.83 -26.48
N LYS A 61 -1.45 3.78 -26.02
CA LYS A 61 -1.73 2.57 -26.82
C LYS A 61 -3.15 2.11 -26.63
N GLU A 62 -3.81 1.86 -27.72
CA GLU A 62 -5.13 1.27 -27.74
C GLU A 62 -5.04 -0.26 -27.69
N HIS A 63 -5.78 -0.89 -26.76
CA HIS A 63 -6.01 -2.31 -26.63
C HIS A 63 -7.47 -2.64 -26.96
N ASP A 64 -7.85 -3.89 -27.04
CA ASP A 64 -9.21 -4.30 -27.40
C ASP A 64 -10.27 -3.72 -26.45
N THR A 65 -10.03 -3.74 -25.14
CA THR A 65 -10.99 -3.34 -24.11
C THR A 65 -10.65 -2.07 -23.36
N PHE A 66 -9.43 -1.55 -23.46
CA PHE A 66 -8.98 -0.36 -22.74
C PHE A 66 -7.97 0.46 -23.54
N ILE A 67 -7.77 1.70 -23.11
CA ILE A 67 -6.68 2.57 -23.56
C ILE A 67 -5.64 2.59 -22.44
N GLU A 68 -4.39 2.36 -22.80
CA GLU A 68 -3.23 2.45 -21.89
C GLU A 68 -2.42 3.69 -22.17
N LYS A 69 -2.19 4.48 -21.14
CA LYS A 69 -1.25 5.61 -21.15
C LYS A 69 -0.07 5.30 -20.25
N ARG A 70 1.13 5.44 -20.77
CA ARG A 70 2.34 5.48 -19.98
C ARG A 70 2.67 6.94 -19.71
N PHE A 71 2.86 7.30 -18.45
CA PHE A 71 3.20 8.66 -18.07
C PHE A 71 4.10 8.70 -16.84
N THR A 72 4.69 9.85 -16.62
CA THR A 72 5.51 10.15 -15.45
C THR A 72 5.06 11.45 -14.79
N PHE A 73 5.33 11.59 -13.51
CA PHE A 73 5.17 12.86 -12.79
C PHE A 73 6.25 13.02 -11.72
N ASP A 74 6.55 14.25 -11.33
CA ASP A 74 7.48 14.54 -10.25
C ASP A 74 6.75 14.56 -8.90
N SER A 75 7.19 13.71 -7.98
CA SER A 75 6.64 13.66 -6.61
C SER A 75 7.34 14.61 -5.66
N GLU A 76 8.64 14.77 -5.82
CA GLU A 76 9.50 15.74 -5.13
C GLU A 76 10.67 16.12 -6.06
N ALA A 77 11.52 17.06 -5.64
CA ALA A 77 12.71 17.41 -6.40
C ALA A 77 13.58 16.15 -6.69
N ASP A 78 14.04 16.03 -7.91
CA ASP A 78 14.90 14.93 -8.40
C ASP A 78 14.26 13.52 -8.30
N THR A 79 12.91 13.44 -8.17
CA THR A 79 12.21 12.16 -8.02
C THR A 79 10.99 12.08 -8.93
N THR A 80 11.13 11.33 -10.01
CA THR A 80 10.07 11.08 -10.99
C THR A 80 9.42 9.71 -10.74
N VAL A 81 8.09 9.66 -10.85
CA VAL A 81 7.28 8.45 -10.62
C VAL A 81 6.73 7.95 -11.95
N PRO A 82 7.16 6.78 -12.42
CA PRO A 82 6.59 6.16 -13.61
C PRO A 82 5.26 5.46 -13.30
N CYS A 83 4.30 5.64 -14.20
CA CYS A 83 2.94 5.12 -14.07
C CYS A 83 2.39 4.56 -15.38
N HIS A 84 1.43 3.64 -15.24
CA HIS A 84 0.53 3.25 -16.32
C HIS A 84 -0.92 3.54 -15.90
N LEU A 85 -1.66 4.19 -16.77
CA LEU A 85 -3.09 4.40 -16.62
C LEU A 85 -3.84 3.58 -17.66
N TRP A 86 -4.72 2.68 -17.20
CA TRP A 86 -5.60 1.88 -18.05
C TRP A 86 -7.04 2.35 -17.89
N VAL A 87 -7.66 2.84 -18.96
CA VAL A 87 -9.04 3.34 -18.93
C VAL A 87 -9.90 2.43 -19.80
N PRO A 88 -10.94 1.75 -19.25
CA PRO A 88 -11.85 0.92 -20.03
C PRO A 88 -12.56 1.75 -21.08
N LYS A 89 -12.64 1.23 -22.33
CA LYS A 89 -13.30 1.94 -23.45
C LYS A 89 -14.79 2.15 -23.22
N ASN A 90 -15.44 1.21 -22.56
CA ASN A 90 -16.88 1.21 -22.34
C ASN A 90 -17.29 1.79 -20.97
N ALA A 91 -16.34 2.30 -20.19
CA ALA A 91 -16.66 2.90 -18.90
C ALA A 91 -17.40 4.23 -19.07
N LYS A 92 -18.37 4.47 -18.18
CA LYS A 92 -19.00 5.78 -18.04
C LYS A 92 -17.94 6.79 -17.57
N LYS A 93 -17.87 7.93 -18.24
CA LYS A 93 -16.92 9.00 -17.87
C LYS A 93 -17.63 10.12 -17.11
N PRO A 94 -16.97 10.75 -16.13
CA PRO A 94 -15.65 10.42 -15.61
C PRO A 94 -15.64 9.07 -14.91
N CYS A 95 -14.58 8.27 -15.13
CA CYS A 95 -14.46 6.92 -14.66
C CYS A 95 -13.82 6.87 -13.26
N PRO A 96 -14.40 6.17 -12.27
CA PRO A 96 -13.74 5.95 -10.98
C PRO A 96 -12.39 5.26 -11.17
N VAL A 97 -11.41 5.62 -10.35
CA VAL A 97 -10.05 5.15 -10.49
C VAL A 97 -9.58 4.38 -9.25
N ILE A 98 -8.88 3.28 -9.49
CA ILE A 98 -8.27 2.47 -8.46
C ILE A 98 -6.75 2.50 -8.65
N ILE A 99 -6.04 3.05 -7.67
CA ILE A 99 -4.59 2.99 -7.61
C ILE A 99 -4.22 1.58 -7.16
N CYS A 100 -3.39 0.88 -7.94
CA CYS A 100 -2.96 -0.48 -7.62
C CYS A 100 -1.46 -0.56 -7.38
N LEU A 101 -1.11 -1.16 -6.24
CA LEU A 101 0.23 -1.25 -5.70
C LEU A 101 0.67 -2.71 -5.57
N GLN A 102 1.70 -3.08 -6.31
CA GLN A 102 2.29 -4.41 -6.19
C GLN A 102 2.95 -4.60 -4.80
N GLY A 103 3.04 -5.85 -4.36
CA GLY A 103 3.89 -6.24 -3.24
C GLY A 103 5.38 -6.20 -3.58
N HIS A 104 6.21 -6.77 -2.70
CA HIS A 104 7.64 -6.94 -3.00
C HIS A 104 7.80 -7.89 -4.19
N SER A 105 8.04 -7.32 -5.35
CA SER A 105 8.19 -7.98 -6.64
C SER A 105 9.15 -7.18 -7.53
N ASN A 106 9.35 -7.63 -8.75
CA ASN A 106 10.28 -7.00 -9.68
C ASN A 106 9.82 -5.66 -10.25
N GLY A 107 8.61 -5.21 -9.97
CA GLY A 107 8.10 -3.93 -10.40
C GLY A 107 6.59 -3.93 -10.66
N MET A 108 6.07 -2.77 -11.03
CA MET A 108 4.64 -2.53 -11.28
C MET A 108 4.04 -3.37 -12.42
N HIS A 109 4.89 -3.85 -13.36
CA HIS A 109 4.45 -4.69 -14.46
C HIS A 109 3.73 -5.97 -14.00
N VAL A 110 4.04 -6.45 -12.79
CA VAL A 110 3.33 -7.58 -12.16
C VAL A 110 1.85 -7.26 -11.95
N SER A 111 1.52 -6.03 -11.52
CA SER A 111 0.12 -5.58 -11.38
C SER A 111 -0.61 -5.47 -12.73
N MET A 112 0.12 -5.40 -13.83
CA MET A 112 -0.41 -5.42 -15.19
C MET A 112 -0.53 -6.84 -15.80
N GLY A 113 -0.22 -7.88 -15.00
CA GLY A 113 -0.20 -9.27 -15.48
C GLY A 113 0.93 -9.56 -16.49
N ARG A 114 1.98 -8.72 -16.51
CA ARG A 114 3.10 -8.85 -17.45
C ARG A 114 4.27 -9.56 -16.79
N THR A 115 4.88 -10.49 -17.52
CA THR A 115 6.13 -11.17 -17.13
C THR A 115 7.27 -10.56 -17.93
N LEU A 116 8.17 -9.85 -17.26
CA LEU A 116 9.37 -9.24 -17.83
C LEU A 116 10.65 -9.96 -17.40
N TYR A 117 10.62 -10.67 -16.29
CA TYR A 117 11.74 -11.40 -15.71
C TYR A 117 11.35 -12.83 -15.38
N GLU A 118 12.33 -13.73 -15.41
CA GLU A 118 12.14 -15.18 -15.19
C GLU A 118 11.45 -15.51 -13.85
N ASN A 119 11.72 -14.71 -12.81
CA ASN A 119 11.18 -14.91 -11.47
C ASN A 119 9.92 -14.07 -11.18
N ASP A 120 9.28 -13.50 -12.20
CA ASP A 120 8.02 -12.77 -12.02
C ASP A 120 6.89 -13.73 -11.66
N VAL A 121 6.12 -13.35 -10.65
CA VAL A 121 4.91 -14.05 -10.23
C VAL A 121 3.71 -13.16 -10.51
N THR A 122 3.11 -13.33 -11.69
CA THR A 122 1.93 -12.56 -12.13
C THR A 122 0.61 -13.24 -11.79
N GLY A 123 0.62 -14.55 -11.57
CA GLY A 123 -0.56 -15.32 -11.16
C GLY A 123 -0.99 -15.07 -9.70
N GLY A 124 -2.03 -15.76 -9.27
CA GLY A 124 -2.51 -15.68 -7.89
C GLY A 124 -3.15 -14.34 -7.56
N ASP A 125 -3.96 -13.83 -8.47
CA ASP A 125 -4.72 -12.58 -8.33
C ASP A 125 -3.84 -11.32 -8.16
N ARG A 126 -2.63 -11.30 -8.69
CA ARG A 126 -1.70 -10.17 -8.61
C ARG A 126 -1.82 -9.18 -9.77
N ASP A 127 -2.53 -9.54 -10.81
CA ASP A 127 -2.78 -8.77 -12.04
C ASP A 127 -3.89 -7.72 -11.84
N PHE A 128 -3.70 -6.85 -10.85
CA PHE A 128 -4.72 -5.89 -10.40
C PHE A 128 -5.30 -5.03 -11.53
N ALA A 129 -4.47 -4.50 -12.43
CA ALA A 129 -4.95 -3.64 -13.50
C ALA A 129 -5.88 -4.38 -14.48
N VAL A 130 -5.58 -5.65 -14.76
CA VAL A 130 -6.44 -6.51 -15.59
C VAL A 130 -7.81 -6.70 -14.93
N GLN A 131 -7.82 -7.00 -13.63
CA GLN A 131 -9.05 -7.19 -12.86
C GLN A 131 -9.85 -5.89 -12.77
N ILE A 132 -9.23 -4.76 -12.44
CA ILE A 132 -9.86 -3.45 -12.30
C ILE A 132 -10.56 -3.04 -13.60
N VAL A 133 -9.88 -3.19 -14.74
CA VAL A 133 -10.45 -2.88 -16.06
C VAL A 133 -11.62 -3.79 -16.39
N LYS A 134 -11.52 -5.10 -16.06
CA LYS A 134 -12.61 -6.07 -16.23
C LYS A 134 -13.84 -5.69 -15.39
N GLU A 135 -13.63 -5.13 -14.19
CA GLU A 135 -14.69 -4.62 -13.35
C GLU A 135 -15.27 -3.27 -13.82
N GLY A 136 -14.68 -2.64 -14.83
CA GLY A 136 -15.17 -1.40 -15.46
C GLY A 136 -14.63 -0.12 -14.82
N TYR A 137 -13.56 -0.20 -14.05
CA TYR A 137 -12.90 0.95 -13.43
C TYR A 137 -11.56 1.27 -14.12
N ALA A 138 -11.10 2.51 -13.99
CA ALA A 138 -9.75 2.87 -14.42
C ALA A 138 -8.71 2.36 -13.41
N ALA A 139 -7.61 1.79 -13.92
CA ALA A 139 -6.50 1.32 -13.11
C ALA A 139 -5.31 2.27 -13.25
N LEU A 140 -4.87 2.84 -12.14
CA LEU A 140 -3.61 3.60 -12.07
C LEU A 140 -2.54 2.72 -11.41
N VAL A 141 -1.61 2.22 -12.20
CA VAL A 141 -0.47 1.43 -11.74
C VAL A 141 0.72 2.35 -11.52
N LEU A 142 1.21 2.36 -10.30
CA LEU A 142 2.29 3.26 -9.86
C LEU A 142 3.51 2.44 -9.45
N GLU A 143 4.70 2.80 -9.94
CA GLU A 143 5.93 2.18 -9.48
C GLU A 143 6.34 2.72 -8.11
N GLN A 144 6.35 1.85 -7.11
CA GLN A 144 6.73 2.23 -5.76
C GLN A 144 8.24 2.44 -5.63
N ARG A 145 8.66 3.29 -4.70
CA ARG A 145 10.09 3.52 -4.39
C ARG A 145 10.81 2.22 -4.07
N ALA A 146 11.98 2.08 -4.63
CA ALA A 146 12.87 0.92 -4.53
C ALA A 146 12.33 -0.36 -5.21
N PHE A 147 11.33 -0.24 -6.08
CA PHE A 147 10.84 -1.33 -6.92
C PHE A 147 11.05 -1.03 -8.39
N GLY A 148 11.15 -2.07 -9.22
CA GLY A 148 11.14 -2.01 -10.66
C GLY A 148 11.99 -0.91 -11.28
N GLU A 149 11.40 0.00 -11.99
CA GLU A 149 12.07 1.11 -12.65
C GLU A 149 12.66 2.14 -11.67
N ARG A 150 12.19 2.15 -10.43
CA ARG A 150 12.70 3.00 -9.32
C ARG A 150 13.67 2.23 -8.40
N TYR A 151 14.13 1.08 -8.83
CA TYR A 151 15.18 0.36 -8.14
C TYR A 151 16.47 1.18 -8.13
N THR A 152 16.98 1.48 -6.96
CA THR A 152 18.23 2.19 -6.82
C THR A 152 19.40 1.26 -7.08
N GLU A 153 19.94 1.30 -8.27
CA GLU A 153 21.29 0.88 -8.53
C GLU A 153 22.24 1.90 -7.94
N LYS A 154 22.31 2.03 -6.63
CA LYS A 154 23.31 2.92 -6.13
C LYS A 154 24.66 2.55 -6.74
N SER A 155 25.37 3.54 -7.15
CA SER A 155 26.82 3.74 -7.33
C SER A 155 27.78 2.67 -6.75
N LEU A 156 27.28 1.56 -6.23
CA LEU A 156 28.04 0.34 -5.96
C LEU A 156 28.57 -0.30 -7.24
N VAL A 157 27.99 0.10 -8.38
CA VAL A 157 28.41 -0.39 -9.67
C VAL A 157 28.79 0.80 -10.51
N SER A 158 30.07 0.95 -10.76
CA SER A 158 30.63 1.88 -11.72
C SER A 158 29.97 1.72 -13.10
N ASN A 159 29.78 2.81 -13.83
CA ASN A 159 29.37 2.75 -15.23
C ASN A 159 30.29 1.88 -16.08
N ASP A 160 31.53 1.65 -15.61
CA ASP A 160 32.55 0.84 -16.26
C ASP A 160 32.38 -0.67 -16.01
N ALA A 161 31.37 -1.08 -15.24
CA ALA A 161 31.11 -2.48 -14.93
C ALA A 161 29.68 -2.90 -15.27
N PRO A 162 29.25 -2.87 -16.55
CA PRO A 162 27.87 -3.12 -16.96
C PRO A 162 27.37 -4.55 -16.64
N GLU A 163 28.27 -5.52 -16.52
CA GLU A 163 27.91 -6.90 -16.15
C GLU A 163 27.44 -7.02 -14.70
N LEU A 164 28.00 -6.22 -13.79
CA LEU A 164 27.56 -6.17 -12.40
C LEU A 164 26.15 -5.55 -12.29
N ARG A 165 25.82 -4.59 -13.16
CA ARG A 165 24.45 -4.05 -13.27
C ARG A 165 23.44 -5.13 -13.62
N LYS A 166 23.76 -6.00 -14.59
CA LYS A 166 22.86 -7.11 -14.98
C LYS A 166 22.60 -8.03 -13.80
N ILE A 167 23.62 -8.35 -13.00
CA ILE A 167 23.47 -9.22 -11.81
C ILE A 167 22.59 -8.54 -10.76
N GLN A 168 22.77 -7.24 -10.52
CA GLN A 168 21.96 -6.49 -9.56
C GLN A 168 20.53 -6.28 -10.03
N MET A 169 20.32 -6.13 -11.34
CA MET A 169 18.99 -5.99 -11.94
C MET A 169 18.16 -7.29 -11.92
N GLN A 170 18.74 -8.44 -11.59
CA GLN A 170 18.00 -9.70 -11.44
C GLN A 170 17.10 -9.74 -10.19
N THR A 171 17.32 -8.86 -9.22
CA THR A 171 16.48 -8.69 -8.04
C THR A 171 16.04 -7.23 -7.93
N ARG A 172 15.01 -6.84 -8.67
CA ARG A 172 14.59 -5.44 -8.80
C ARG A 172 13.79 -4.90 -7.62
N THR A 173 14.04 -5.42 -6.45
CA THR A 173 13.49 -4.93 -5.20
C THR A 173 14.58 -4.89 -4.15
N SER A 174 15.06 -3.73 -3.82
CA SER A 174 15.99 -3.54 -2.71
C SER A 174 15.64 -2.30 -1.92
N CYS A 175 14.88 -2.50 -0.87
CA CYS A 175 14.53 -1.42 0.06
C CYS A 175 15.63 -1.17 1.10
N PHE A 176 16.69 -1.99 1.16
CA PHE A 176 17.63 -1.95 2.28
C PHE A 176 18.27 -0.57 2.43
N TYR A 177 19.07 -0.14 1.45
CA TYR A 177 19.74 1.16 1.52
C TYR A 177 18.79 2.35 1.48
N PRO A 178 17.78 2.39 0.58
CA PRO A 178 16.83 3.50 0.57
C PRO A 178 16.11 3.68 1.91
N SER A 179 15.70 2.58 2.58
CA SER A 179 15.05 2.68 3.90
C SER A 179 15.98 3.25 4.96
N LEU A 180 17.25 2.80 5.00
CA LEU A 180 18.22 3.31 5.97
C LEU A 180 18.58 4.77 5.70
N ASN A 181 18.71 5.16 4.42
CA ASN A 181 18.96 6.55 4.05
C ASN A 181 17.77 7.47 4.42
N ALA A 182 16.53 7.00 4.21
CA ALA A 182 15.35 7.73 4.63
C ALA A 182 15.40 8.02 6.15
N LEU A 183 15.76 7.01 6.96
CA LEU A 183 15.89 7.18 8.42
C LEU A 183 16.97 8.21 8.80
N LEU A 184 18.11 8.27 8.05
CA LEU A 184 19.13 9.28 8.29
C LEU A 184 18.66 10.70 7.99
N LEU A 185 17.65 10.84 7.12
CA LEU A 185 17.04 12.11 6.74
C LEU A 185 15.82 12.49 7.60
N GLY A 186 15.50 11.74 8.65
CA GLY A 186 14.29 11.95 9.43
C GLY A 186 13.01 11.53 8.72
N ARG A 187 13.11 10.69 7.68
CA ARG A 187 12.01 10.15 6.87
C ARG A 187 11.85 8.65 7.09
N THR A 188 10.79 8.08 6.58
CA THR A 188 10.61 6.64 6.46
C THR A 188 10.27 6.26 5.02
N MET A 189 10.69 5.07 4.57
CA MET A 189 10.35 4.58 3.24
C MET A 189 8.82 4.52 3.02
N ILE A 190 8.07 4.14 4.06
CA ILE A 190 6.61 4.10 3.94
C ILE A 190 6.02 5.52 3.87
N GLY A 191 6.56 6.49 4.61
CA GLY A 191 6.16 7.90 4.49
C GLY A 191 6.38 8.45 3.08
N GLU A 192 7.53 8.15 2.50
CA GLU A 192 7.84 8.55 1.12
C GLU A 192 6.92 7.87 0.08
N ARG A 193 6.52 6.60 0.29
CA ARG A 193 5.52 5.93 -0.57
C ARG A 193 4.13 6.53 -0.41
N VAL A 194 3.74 6.87 0.80
CA VAL A 194 2.49 7.60 1.07
C VAL A 194 2.48 8.94 0.34
N TRP A 195 3.59 9.67 0.37
CA TRP A 195 3.76 10.90 -0.39
C TRP A 195 3.56 10.69 -1.89
N ASP A 196 4.24 9.70 -2.49
CA ASP A 196 4.11 9.39 -3.92
C ASP A 196 2.66 9.06 -4.30
N ILE A 197 1.93 8.32 -3.46
CA ILE A 197 0.51 7.99 -3.67
C ILE A 197 -0.35 9.27 -3.61
N SER A 198 -0.10 10.15 -2.65
CA SER A 198 -0.80 11.44 -2.56
C SER A 198 -0.56 12.30 -3.80
N ARG A 199 0.68 12.32 -4.32
CA ARG A 199 1.03 13.01 -5.56
C ARG A 199 0.41 12.34 -6.80
N ALA A 200 0.28 11.01 -6.81
CA ALA A 200 -0.45 10.30 -7.87
C ALA A 200 -1.94 10.69 -7.90
N ILE A 201 -2.55 10.95 -6.73
CA ILE A 201 -3.92 11.48 -6.67
C ILE A 201 -3.97 12.90 -7.26
N ASP A 202 -2.97 13.74 -7.02
CA ASP A 202 -2.89 15.04 -7.71
C ASP A 202 -2.81 14.86 -9.24
N ALA A 203 -2.04 13.88 -9.72
CA ALA A 203 -1.93 13.57 -11.15
C ALA A 203 -3.25 13.06 -11.77
N ILE A 204 -4.12 12.37 -11.00
CA ILE A 204 -5.44 11.95 -11.48
C ILE A 204 -6.26 13.15 -11.94
N ALA A 205 -6.15 14.30 -11.29
CA ALA A 205 -6.89 15.51 -11.64
C ALA A 205 -6.51 16.08 -13.02
N GLU A 206 -5.35 15.72 -13.57
CA GLU A 206 -4.90 16.13 -14.92
C GLU A 206 -5.56 15.31 -16.05
N PHE A 207 -6.31 14.24 -15.71
CA PHE A 207 -6.99 13.36 -16.67
C PHE A 207 -8.51 13.59 -16.62
N PRO A 208 -9.11 14.33 -17.56
CA PRO A 208 -10.54 14.67 -17.52
C PRO A 208 -11.47 13.46 -17.66
N GLU A 209 -10.96 12.34 -18.14
CA GLU A 209 -11.71 11.08 -18.22
C GLU A 209 -11.82 10.34 -16.87
N LEU A 210 -11.10 10.76 -15.83
CA LEU A 210 -11.10 10.15 -14.49
C LEU A 210 -11.95 10.94 -13.51
N ASP A 211 -12.52 10.21 -12.55
CA ASP A 211 -13.30 10.79 -11.46
C ASP A 211 -12.40 10.98 -10.22
N TYR A 212 -11.99 12.20 -10.01
CA TYR A 212 -11.15 12.61 -8.88
C TYR A 212 -11.83 12.41 -7.51
N ASP A 213 -13.16 12.41 -7.46
CA ASP A 213 -13.92 12.23 -6.22
C ASP A 213 -14.16 10.75 -5.89
N ARG A 214 -13.92 9.84 -6.85
CA ARG A 214 -14.08 8.40 -6.69
C ARG A 214 -12.74 7.68 -6.87
N VAL A 215 -11.83 7.89 -5.91
CA VAL A 215 -10.51 7.25 -5.88
C VAL A 215 -10.49 6.14 -4.83
N ALA A 216 -10.07 4.93 -5.23
CA ALA A 216 -9.72 3.85 -4.32
C ALA A 216 -8.21 3.54 -4.43
N CYS A 217 -7.69 2.87 -3.40
CA CYS A 217 -6.33 2.36 -3.40
C CYS A 217 -6.33 0.90 -2.96
N MET A 218 -5.62 0.05 -3.68
CA MET A 218 -5.47 -1.37 -3.36
C MET A 218 -4.03 -1.84 -3.52
N GLY A 219 -3.69 -2.89 -2.80
CA GLY A 219 -2.39 -3.53 -2.95
C GLY A 219 -2.26 -4.77 -2.10
N ASN A 220 -1.29 -5.63 -2.45
CA ASN A 220 -0.99 -6.83 -1.70
C ASN A 220 0.36 -6.72 -1.00
N SER A 221 0.49 -7.28 0.22
CA SER A 221 1.77 -7.32 0.95
C SER A 221 2.34 -5.91 1.16
N GLY A 222 3.55 -5.63 0.70
CA GLY A 222 4.14 -4.28 0.75
C GLY A 222 3.29 -3.20 0.07
N GLY A 223 2.56 -3.54 -0.99
CA GLY A 223 1.57 -2.65 -1.61
C GLY A 223 0.34 -2.44 -0.73
N GLY A 224 -0.12 -3.50 -0.05
CA GLY A 224 -1.19 -3.41 0.94
C GLY A 224 -0.80 -2.56 2.14
N THR A 225 0.45 -2.65 2.59
CA THR A 225 1.01 -1.77 3.62
C THR A 225 0.93 -0.30 3.18
N ALA A 226 1.46 0.02 1.99
CA ALA A 226 1.37 1.39 1.46
C ALA A 226 -0.09 1.87 1.31
N THR A 227 -1.01 0.96 0.95
CA THR A 227 -2.44 1.26 0.77
C THR A 227 -3.09 1.78 2.05
N TYR A 228 -2.98 1.06 3.18
CA TYR A 228 -3.67 1.53 4.39
C TYR A 228 -2.98 2.72 5.04
N TYR A 229 -1.66 2.83 4.98
CA TYR A 229 -0.96 4.04 5.43
C TYR A 229 -1.36 5.27 4.59
N ALA A 230 -1.41 5.14 3.26
CA ALA A 230 -1.86 6.22 2.39
C ALA A 230 -3.31 6.62 2.69
N ALA A 231 -4.20 5.64 2.89
CA ALA A 231 -5.59 5.92 3.23
C ALA A 231 -5.74 6.60 4.60
N CYS A 232 -4.88 6.30 5.58
CA CYS A 232 -4.86 7.03 6.85
C CYS A 232 -4.50 8.51 6.65
N MET A 233 -3.55 8.79 5.76
CA MET A 233 -2.96 10.12 5.59
C MET A 233 -3.70 10.97 4.54
N ASP A 234 -4.35 10.36 3.54
CA ASP A 234 -5.00 11.07 2.44
C ASP A 234 -6.50 10.74 2.35
N GLU A 235 -7.35 11.68 2.70
CA GLU A 235 -8.81 11.52 2.75
C GLU A 235 -9.47 11.45 1.36
N ARG A 236 -8.74 11.74 0.30
CA ARG A 236 -9.20 11.58 -1.08
C ARG A 236 -9.34 10.10 -1.46
N ILE A 237 -8.63 9.19 -0.79
CA ILE A 237 -8.84 7.75 -0.93
C ILE A 237 -10.16 7.39 -0.23
N LYS A 238 -11.20 7.13 -1.01
CA LYS A 238 -12.54 6.81 -0.50
C LYS A 238 -12.70 5.37 -0.06
N ILE A 239 -11.94 4.47 -0.68
CA ILE A 239 -11.97 3.04 -0.37
C ILE A 239 -10.53 2.51 -0.34
N ALA A 240 -10.14 1.87 0.74
CA ALA A 240 -8.86 1.19 0.86
C ALA A 240 -9.04 -0.33 0.86
N ILE A 241 -8.20 -1.04 0.07
CA ILE A 241 -8.25 -2.49 -0.05
C ILE A 241 -6.85 -3.07 0.21
N PRO A 242 -6.37 -3.04 1.46
CA PRO A 242 -5.11 -3.68 1.83
C PRO A 242 -5.28 -5.21 1.89
N SER A 243 -4.48 -5.91 1.11
CA SER A 243 -4.45 -7.38 1.07
C SER A 243 -3.17 -7.91 1.69
N CYS A 244 -3.29 -8.88 2.61
CA CYS A 244 -2.19 -9.54 3.29
C CYS A 244 -1.16 -8.54 3.84
N ALA A 245 -1.65 -7.54 4.59
CA ALA A 245 -0.83 -6.42 5.06
C ALA A 245 -1.20 -5.91 6.46
N ILE A 246 -2.43 -6.13 6.90
CA ILE A 246 -2.89 -5.75 8.24
C ILE A 246 -2.90 -6.99 9.14
N CYS A 247 -2.26 -6.86 10.29
CA CYS A 247 -2.09 -7.90 11.30
C CYS A 247 -1.85 -7.20 12.65
N THR A 248 -1.31 -7.89 13.64
CA THR A 248 -0.61 -7.23 14.74
C THR A 248 0.90 -7.21 14.44
N PHE A 249 1.62 -6.22 14.98
CA PHE A 249 3.08 -6.19 14.81
C PHE A 249 3.73 -7.46 15.32
N ILE A 250 3.24 -8.01 16.43
CA ILE A 250 3.83 -9.23 17.02
C ILE A 250 3.55 -10.49 16.19
N GLU A 251 2.40 -10.60 15.53
CA GLU A 251 2.06 -11.77 14.71
C GLU A 251 2.46 -11.58 13.22
N SER A 252 3.35 -10.64 12.94
CA SER A 252 3.90 -10.37 11.61
C SER A 252 5.35 -9.90 11.69
N ILE A 253 5.63 -8.63 11.43
CA ILE A 253 6.99 -8.09 11.32
C ILE A 253 7.81 -8.14 12.61
N GLY A 254 7.19 -8.37 13.76
CA GLY A 254 7.87 -8.49 15.05
C GLY A 254 8.56 -9.83 15.28
N ILE A 255 8.10 -10.90 14.63
CA ILE A 255 8.64 -12.25 14.76
C ILE A 255 9.09 -12.85 13.43
N ILE A 256 8.62 -12.33 12.32
CA ILE A 256 9.00 -12.77 10.99
C ILE A 256 9.83 -11.67 10.33
N ARG A 257 10.94 -12.06 9.70
CA ARG A 257 11.75 -11.11 8.93
C ARG A 257 10.95 -10.56 7.75
N HIS A 258 10.67 -9.28 7.80
CA HIS A 258 10.09 -8.51 6.69
C HIS A 258 11.12 -7.55 6.08
N CYS A 259 10.73 -6.90 4.98
CA CYS A 259 11.55 -5.87 4.36
C CYS A 259 11.68 -4.64 5.27
N ASN A 260 12.85 -4.01 5.27
CA ASN A 260 13.16 -2.81 6.06
C ASN A 260 12.15 -1.66 5.85
N CYS A 261 11.54 -1.58 4.67
CA CYS A 261 10.57 -0.53 4.37
C CYS A 261 9.29 -0.59 5.21
N ASN A 262 9.02 -1.70 5.92
CA ASN A 262 7.86 -1.85 6.80
C ASN A 262 8.12 -1.33 8.23
N TYR A 263 9.37 -1.01 8.56
CA TYR A 263 9.74 -0.62 9.92
C TYR A 263 9.75 0.90 10.07
N ILE A 264 8.89 1.39 10.96
CA ILE A 264 8.81 2.81 11.34
C ILE A 264 9.29 2.92 12.78
N PRO A 265 10.30 3.77 13.08
CA PRO A 265 10.80 3.93 14.43
C PRO A 265 9.68 4.28 15.43
N ASN A 266 9.68 3.62 16.58
CA ASN A 266 8.72 3.83 17.67
C ASN A 266 7.25 3.48 17.37
N ILE A 267 6.86 3.03 16.20
CA ILE A 267 5.45 2.83 15.83
C ILE A 267 4.72 1.94 16.87
N ALA A 268 5.30 0.80 17.22
CA ALA A 268 4.69 -0.13 18.19
C ALA A 268 4.60 0.42 19.61
N LYS A 269 5.25 1.55 19.94
CA LYS A 269 5.08 2.24 21.21
C LYS A 269 3.72 2.92 21.31
N TYR A 270 3.21 3.42 20.19
CA TYR A 270 2.02 4.24 20.14
C TYR A 270 0.81 3.51 19.58
N LEU A 271 0.98 2.63 18.62
CA LEU A 271 -0.07 2.03 17.80
C LEU A 271 0.25 0.57 17.48
N ASP A 272 -0.79 -0.23 17.23
CA ASP A 272 -0.67 -1.46 16.45
C ASP A 272 -1.35 -1.25 15.08
N MET A 273 -1.28 -2.24 14.19
CA MET A 273 -1.82 -2.12 12.82
C MET A 273 -3.35 -1.97 12.82
N GLY A 274 -4.05 -2.49 13.83
CA GLY A 274 -5.49 -2.34 13.99
C GLY A 274 -5.90 -0.88 14.17
N GLU A 275 -5.27 -0.16 15.09
CA GLU A 275 -5.50 1.26 15.32
C GLU A 275 -5.16 2.11 14.10
N LEU A 276 -4.03 1.79 13.44
CA LEU A 276 -3.64 2.48 12.22
C LEU A 276 -4.71 2.34 11.15
N ALA A 277 -5.11 1.12 10.81
CA ALA A 277 -6.09 0.87 9.75
C ALA A 277 -7.48 1.43 10.11
N ALA A 278 -7.84 1.44 11.39
CA ALA A 278 -9.07 2.01 11.88
C ALA A 278 -9.17 3.53 11.68
N CYS A 279 -8.03 4.22 11.55
CA CYS A 279 -7.97 5.65 11.23
C CYS A 279 -8.57 6.01 9.86
N VAL A 280 -8.79 5.03 9.00
CA VAL A 280 -9.50 5.20 7.71
C VAL A 280 -10.97 5.55 7.91
N ALA A 281 -11.60 5.12 9.02
CA ALA A 281 -12.99 5.44 9.31
C ALA A 281 -13.26 6.97 9.22
N PRO A 282 -14.44 7.42 8.77
CA PRO A 282 -15.62 6.61 8.38
C PRO A 282 -15.58 6.09 6.93
N ARG A 283 -14.49 6.32 6.18
CA ARG A 283 -14.34 5.86 4.80
C ARG A 283 -14.27 4.32 4.75
N LYS A 284 -14.36 3.75 3.56
CA LYS A 284 -14.51 2.31 3.38
C LYS A 284 -13.17 1.58 3.45
N LEU A 285 -13.13 0.48 4.21
CA LEU A 285 -11.96 -0.38 4.38
C LEU A 285 -12.34 -1.84 4.10
N ILE A 286 -11.72 -2.44 3.10
CA ILE A 286 -11.89 -3.87 2.77
C ILE A 286 -10.55 -4.55 3.03
N MET A 287 -10.40 -5.11 4.22
CA MET A 287 -9.21 -5.87 4.60
C MET A 287 -9.29 -7.28 4.03
N VAL A 288 -8.24 -7.72 3.32
CA VAL A 288 -8.17 -9.06 2.73
C VAL A 288 -7.01 -9.82 3.38
N SER A 289 -7.25 -11.07 3.80
CA SER A 289 -6.25 -11.93 4.43
C SER A 289 -6.39 -13.36 3.96
N GLY A 290 -5.30 -14.14 4.03
CA GLY A 290 -5.31 -15.58 3.76
C GLY A 290 -5.37 -16.38 5.06
N GLU A 291 -6.18 -17.43 5.11
CA GLU A 291 -6.26 -18.33 6.28
C GLU A 291 -4.91 -18.99 6.58
N GLN A 292 -4.10 -19.24 5.53
CA GLN A 292 -2.80 -19.89 5.61
C GLN A 292 -1.65 -18.92 5.33
N ASP A 293 -1.85 -17.62 5.55
CA ASP A 293 -0.78 -16.63 5.35
C ASP A 293 0.32 -16.83 6.38
N ASN A 294 1.55 -17.00 5.90
CA ASN A 294 2.74 -17.22 6.72
C ASN A 294 3.59 -15.96 6.94
N GLY A 295 3.16 -14.82 6.39
CA GLY A 295 3.79 -13.50 6.57
C GLY A 295 2.98 -12.59 7.48
N PHE A 296 1.65 -12.71 7.43
CA PHE A 296 0.68 -11.98 8.25
C PHE A 296 -0.32 -13.00 8.79
N PHE A 297 0.00 -13.59 9.93
CA PHE A 297 -0.78 -14.69 10.49
C PHE A 297 -2.24 -14.30 10.70
N ILE A 298 -3.14 -15.19 10.29
CA ILE A 298 -4.59 -14.94 10.34
C ILE A 298 -5.09 -14.62 11.75
N LYS A 299 -4.47 -15.18 12.78
CA LYS A 299 -4.79 -14.83 14.17
C LYS A 299 -4.60 -13.33 14.42
N GLY A 300 -3.42 -12.81 14.12
CA GLY A 300 -3.13 -11.38 14.30
C GLY A 300 -3.95 -10.49 13.37
N ALA A 301 -4.30 -10.97 12.17
CA ALA A 301 -5.20 -10.26 11.27
C ALA A 301 -6.61 -10.13 11.86
N ARG A 302 -7.14 -11.20 12.47
CA ARG A 302 -8.44 -11.17 13.17
C ARG A 302 -8.39 -10.28 14.42
N ASP A 303 -7.29 -10.34 15.19
CA ASP A 303 -7.10 -9.49 16.36
C ASP A 303 -7.09 -7.99 15.97
N ALA A 304 -6.39 -7.63 14.90
CA ALA A 304 -6.38 -6.28 14.36
C ALA A 304 -7.77 -5.86 13.85
N TYR A 305 -8.47 -6.76 13.15
CA TYR A 305 -9.81 -6.47 12.64
C TYR A 305 -10.83 -6.26 13.76
N ALA A 306 -10.72 -6.96 14.88
CA ALA A 306 -11.57 -6.73 16.05
C ALA A 306 -11.45 -5.31 16.62
N VAL A 307 -10.25 -4.70 16.53
CA VAL A 307 -10.06 -3.28 16.88
C VAL A 307 -10.73 -2.39 15.83
N ILE A 308 -10.55 -2.70 14.55
CA ILE A 308 -11.16 -1.95 13.44
C ILE A 308 -12.68 -1.92 13.57
N GLU A 309 -13.33 -3.06 13.81
CA GLU A 309 -14.80 -3.15 13.99
C GLU A 309 -15.28 -2.22 15.10
N LYS A 310 -14.66 -2.27 16.26
CA LYS A 310 -15.03 -1.41 17.41
C LYS A 310 -14.92 0.07 17.09
N VAL A 311 -13.85 0.46 16.36
CA VAL A 311 -13.68 1.86 15.95
C VAL A 311 -14.75 2.27 14.95
N TYR A 312 -15.07 1.42 13.95
CA TYR A 312 -16.10 1.71 12.96
C TYR A 312 -17.51 1.75 13.59
N GLU A 313 -17.81 0.89 14.57
CA GLU A 313 -19.02 0.97 15.37
C GLU A 313 -19.09 2.30 16.12
N LYS A 314 -18.00 2.70 16.80
CA LYS A 314 -17.94 3.96 17.54
C LYS A 314 -18.05 5.18 16.63
N ALA A 315 -17.52 5.09 15.41
CA ALA A 315 -17.65 6.13 14.38
C ALA A 315 -19.05 6.18 13.73
N GLY A 316 -19.97 5.28 14.11
CA GLY A 316 -21.34 5.22 13.57
C GLY A 316 -21.43 4.68 12.14
N CYS A 317 -20.44 3.92 11.68
CA CYS A 317 -20.38 3.41 10.31
C CYS A 317 -19.90 1.94 10.24
N PRO A 318 -20.50 0.99 11.00
CA PRO A 318 -20.03 -0.39 11.11
C PRO A 318 -19.98 -1.14 9.77
N ASP A 319 -20.84 -0.77 8.82
CA ASP A 319 -20.89 -1.39 7.49
C ASP A 319 -19.76 -0.94 6.54
N ASN A 320 -18.99 0.07 6.93
CA ASN A 320 -17.90 0.61 6.12
C ASN A 320 -16.56 -0.13 6.29
N CYS A 321 -16.49 -1.17 7.12
CA CYS A 321 -15.34 -2.06 7.18
C CYS A 321 -15.74 -3.52 6.95
N LYS A 322 -14.90 -4.28 6.26
CA LYS A 322 -15.09 -5.73 6.04
C LYS A 322 -13.76 -6.45 6.07
N LEU A 323 -13.74 -7.63 6.70
CA LEU A 323 -12.65 -8.59 6.60
C LEU A 323 -13.05 -9.72 5.65
N ILE A 324 -12.25 -9.93 4.63
CA ILE A 324 -12.34 -11.05 3.71
C ILE A 324 -11.21 -12.02 4.03
N VAL A 325 -11.56 -13.28 4.32
CA VAL A 325 -10.58 -14.33 4.58
C VAL A 325 -10.67 -15.38 3.47
N GLY A 326 -9.63 -15.45 2.67
CA GLY A 326 -9.52 -16.48 1.64
C GLY A 326 -8.89 -17.77 2.17
N PRO A 327 -9.13 -18.92 1.53
CA PRO A 327 -8.78 -20.24 2.08
C PRO A 327 -7.30 -20.61 1.98
N LEU A 328 -6.51 -19.85 1.23
CA LEU A 328 -5.10 -20.13 0.95
C LEU A 328 -4.18 -19.15 1.73
N GLY A 329 -2.93 -19.01 1.27
CA GLY A 329 -1.89 -18.20 1.89
C GLY A 329 -1.84 -16.74 1.41
N HIS A 330 -0.63 -16.24 1.25
CA HIS A 330 -0.29 -14.84 0.99
C HIS A 330 -0.62 -14.38 -0.43
N ARG A 331 -1.89 -14.01 -0.68
CA ARG A 331 -2.38 -13.57 -1.99
C ARG A 331 -3.64 -12.71 -1.88
N PHE A 332 -3.97 -12.00 -2.96
CA PHE A 332 -5.28 -11.38 -3.12
C PHE A 332 -6.32 -12.45 -3.52
N TYR A 333 -7.59 -12.23 -3.19
CA TYR A 333 -8.71 -13.13 -3.46
C TYR A 333 -9.79 -12.38 -4.25
N ALA A 334 -9.60 -12.30 -5.56
CA ALA A 334 -10.44 -11.52 -6.49
C ALA A 334 -11.91 -11.89 -6.39
N ASP A 335 -12.23 -13.18 -6.51
CA ASP A 335 -13.61 -13.68 -6.51
C ASP A 335 -14.38 -13.37 -5.22
N LEU A 336 -13.67 -13.21 -4.10
CA LEU A 336 -14.27 -12.84 -2.82
C LEU A 336 -14.34 -11.33 -2.64
N THR A 337 -13.37 -10.58 -3.20
CA THR A 337 -13.21 -9.16 -2.94
C THR A 337 -14.06 -8.29 -3.85
N TRP A 338 -14.11 -8.56 -5.15
CA TRP A 338 -14.82 -7.69 -6.09
C TRP A 338 -16.33 -7.59 -5.84
N PRO A 339 -17.06 -8.66 -5.45
CA PRO A 339 -18.46 -8.52 -5.06
C PRO A 339 -18.66 -7.60 -3.85
N VAL A 340 -17.80 -7.69 -2.84
CA VAL A 340 -17.84 -6.82 -1.65
C VAL A 340 -17.51 -5.37 -2.03
N PHE A 341 -16.50 -5.17 -2.88
CA PHE A 341 -16.15 -3.84 -3.39
C PHE A 341 -17.33 -3.23 -4.16
N ALA A 342 -17.96 -3.96 -5.06
CA ALA A 342 -19.10 -3.47 -5.83
C ALA A 342 -20.25 -3.03 -4.92
N GLN A 343 -20.59 -3.85 -3.93
CA GLN A 343 -21.63 -3.53 -2.95
C GLN A 343 -21.27 -2.30 -2.11
N MET A 344 -20.06 -2.26 -1.55
CA MET A 344 -19.63 -1.18 -0.67
C MET A 344 -19.42 0.12 -1.43
N SER A 345 -18.87 0.10 -2.64
CA SER A 345 -18.58 1.31 -3.41
C SER A 345 -19.84 2.03 -3.89
N GLY A 346 -20.82 1.30 -4.39
CA GLY A 346 -21.99 1.86 -5.09
C GLY A 346 -21.60 2.56 -6.41
N TRP A 347 -20.40 2.32 -6.96
CA TRP A 347 -19.88 3.08 -8.10
C TRP A 347 -20.42 2.61 -9.46
N LYS A 348 -21.09 1.47 -9.52
CA LYS A 348 -21.71 0.94 -10.76
C LYS A 348 -23.14 1.43 -11.01
N GLU A 349 -23.71 2.20 -10.08
CA GLU A 349 -25.07 2.76 -10.15
C GLU A 349 -25.17 4.06 -10.96
#